data_0ae842c001a7d0e67cc35a1ac8f6c042
#
_entry.id   0ae842c001a7d0e67cc35a1ac8f6c042
#
_cell.length_a   1.000
_cell.length_b   1.000
_cell.length_c   1.000
_cell.angle_alpha   90.00
_cell.angle_beta   90.00
_cell.angle_gamma   90.00
#
_symmetry.space_group_name_H-M   'P 1'
#
loop_
_entity.id
_entity.type
_entity.pdbx_description
1 polymer ?
#
loop_
_entity_poly.entity_id
_entity_poly.type
_entity_poly.pdbx_seq_one_letter_code
_entity_poly.pdbx_strand_id
1 'polypeptide(L)'
;MQDAFWGILIPFRGTSLGAGCVFFLKKSLSDGIQRALTGFAAGALALSLGIAIQNFPEGAIISMPLRAEGMPKRRAFWDGVLSGIVEPIGAVLTILAAGIVVPALPYLLSFAAGAMLYVVVEELIPEMSQGQHSNVGTVFFAVGFSVMMVLDVALG
;
A
#
# COMPACT_ATOMS: atom_id res chain seq x y z
N MET A 1 5.13 -1.67 -24.80
CA MET A 1 3.94 -0.87 -24.39
C MET A 1 2.91 -1.71 -23.65
N GLN A 2 2.66 -2.95 -24.04
CA GLN A 2 1.69 -3.81 -23.35
C GLN A 2 2.11 -4.14 -21.91
N ASP A 3 3.39 -4.42 -21.68
CA ASP A 3 3.93 -4.71 -20.34
C ASP A 3 3.87 -3.49 -19.41
N ALA A 4 4.12 -2.29 -19.95
CA ALA A 4 4.00 -1.05 -19.17
C ALA A 4 2.54 -0.77 -18.76
N PHE A 5 1.58 -1.07 -19.63
CA PHE A 5 0.15 -0.96 -19.34
C PHE A 5 -0.25 -1.87 -18.17
N TRP A 6 0.16 -3.13 -18.19
CA TRP A 6 -0.12 -4.06 -17.11
C TRP A 6 0.61 -3.70 -15.81
N GLY A 7 1.86 -3.24 -15.92
CA GLY A 7 2.64 -2.76 -14.76
C GLY A 7 2.00 -1.59 -14.02
N ILE A 8 1.24 -0.75 -14.72
CA ILE A 8 0.50 0.38 -14.12
C ILE A 8 -0.86 -0.08 -13.58
N LEU A 9 -1.57 -0.93 -14.33
CA LEU A 9 -2.96 -1.26 -14.02
C LEU A 9 -3.10 -2.26 -12.87
N ILE A 10 -2.16 -3.19 -12.71
CA ILE A 10 -2.23 -4.23 -11.69
C ILE A 10 -2.14 -3.63 -10.27
N PRO A 11 -1.16 -2.77 -9.93
CA PRO A 11 -1.11 -2.11 -8.64
C PRO A 11 -2.39 -1.32 -8.34
N PHE A 12 -2.83 -0.48 -9.26
CA PHE A 12 -4.07 0.31 -9.09
C PHE A 12 -5.31 -0.56 -8.83
N ARG A 13 -5.41 -1.72 -9.48
CA ARG A 13 -6.48 -2.69 -9.19
C ARG A 13 -6.36 -3.25 -7.77
N GLY A 14 -5.15 -3.50 -7.28
CA GLY A 14 -4.90 -3.92 -5.90
C GLY A 14 -5.47 -2.93 -4.91
N THR A 15 -5.11 -1.66 -5.02
CA THR A 15 -5.62 -0.57 -4.17
C THR A 15 -7.14 -0.45 -4.26
N SER A 16 -7.71 -0.48 -5.47
CA SER A 16 -9.17 -0.38 -5.68
C SER A 16 -9.92 -1.56 -5.07
N LEU A 17 -9.38 -2.79 -5.15
CA LEU A 17 -9.95 -3.98 -4.52
C LEU A 17 -9.87 -3.88 -2.99
N GLY A 18 -8.74 -3.41 -2.45
CA GLY A 18 -8.60 -3.14 -1.02
C GLY A 18 -9.62 -2.14 -0.51
N ALA A 19 -9.76 -1.00 -1.20
CA ALA A 19 -10.78 -0.01 -0.88
C ALA A 19 -12.21 -0.60 -0.95
N GLY A 20 -12.44 -1.56 -1.86
CA GLY A 20 -13.72 -2.28 -2.01
C GLY A 20 -14.13 -3.10 -0.78
N CYS A 21 -13.19 -3.44 0.12
CA CYS A 21 -13.52 -4.15 1.36
C CYS A 21 -14.56 -3.40 2.20
N VAL A 22 -14.65 -2.06 2.09
CA VAL A 22 -15.63 -1.25 2.82
C VAL A 22 -17.09 -1.65 2.55
N PHE A 23 -17.39 -2.21 1.38
CA PHE A 23 -18.75 -2.65 1.01
C PHE A 23 -19.18 -3.93 1.75
N PHE A 24 -18.20 -4.77 2.14
CA PHE A 24 -18.47 -6.03 2.85
C PHE A 24 -18.55 -5.85 4.36
N LEU A 25 -18.02 -4.76 4.88
CA LEU A 25 -18.06 -4.48 6.31
C LEU A 25 -19.41 -3.93 6.75
N LYS A 26 -20.02 -4.60 7.72
CA LYS A 26 -21.25 -4.13 8.40
C LYS A 26 -20.93 -3.21 9.59
N LYS A 27 -19.76 -3.39 10.21
CA LYS A 27 -19.24 -2.59 11.34
C LYS A 27 -17.79 -2.24 11.07
N SER A 28 -17.22 -1.32 11.88
CA SER A 28 -15.77 -1.08 11.88
C SER A 28 -14.99 -2.38 12.09
N LEU A 29 -13.83 -2.49 11.48
CA LEU A 29 -12.91 -3.58 11.76
C LEU A 29 -12.53 -3.57 13.24
N SER A 30 -12.28 -4.74 13.79
CA SER A 30 -11.63 -4.83 15.09
C SER A 30 -10.20 -4.25 14.98
N ASP A 31 -9.74 -3.61 16.06
CA ASP A 31 -8.40 -3.03 16.14
C ASP A 31 -7.30 -4.05 15.77
N GLY A 32 -7.53 -5.34 16.08
CA GLY A 32 -6.60 -6.41 15.73
C GLY A 32 -6.44 -6.60 14.21
N ILE A 33 -7.53 -6.58 13.45
CA ILE A 33 -7.48 -6.73 11.99
C ILE A 33 -6.87 -5.47 11.35
N GLN A 34 -7.19 -4.29 11.85
CA GLN A 34 -6.60 -3.04 11.35
C GLN A 34 -5.09 -3.04 11.55
N ARG A 35 -4.60 -3.37 12.75
CA ARG A 35 -3.17 -3.51 13.03
C ARG A 35 -2.49 -4.58 12.17
N ALA A 36 -3.16 -5.71 11.94
CA ALA A 36 -2.65 -6.76 11.07
C ALA A 36 -2.45 -6.27 9.63
N LEU A 37 -3.42 -5.56 9.07
CA LEU A 37 -3.32 -4.98 7.72
C LEU A 37 -2.22 -3.94 7.63
N THR A 38 -2.14 -3.02 8.61
CA THR A 38 -1.08 -2.01 8.68
C THR A 38 0.30 -2.65 8.80
N GLY A 39 0.46 -3.65 9.66
CA GLY A 39 1.71 -4.39 9.82
C GLY A 39 2.12 -5.14 8.55
N PHE A 40 1.17 -5.79 7.86
CA PHE A 40 1.44 -6.45 6.59
C PHE A 40 1.88 -5.45 5.52
N ALA A 41 1.18 -4.33 5.36
CA ALA A 41 1.56 -3.28 4.41
C ALA A 41 2.94 -2.71 4.69
N ALA A 42 3.26 -2.40 5.96
CA ALA A 42 4.58 -1.91 6.35
C ALA A 42 5.71 -2.92 6.05
N GLY A 43 5.45 -4.22 6.20
CA GLY A 43 6.40 -5.29 5.87
C GLY A 43 6.59 -5.52 4.37
N ALA A 44 5.52 -5.30 3.59
CA ALA A 44 5.50 -5.55 2.15
C ALA A 44 6.12 -4.43 1.31
N LEU A 45 6.49 -3.28 1.91
CA LEU A 45 7.01 -2.10 1.19
C LEU A 45 8.37 -2.30 0.47
N ALA A 46 8.94 -3.50 0.47
CA ALA A 46 10.31 -3.68 0.01
C ALA A 46 10.48 -3.90 -1.49
N LEU A 47 9.47 -4.31 -2.31
CA LEU A 47 9.76 -4.80 -3.67
C LEU A 47 8.62 -4.72 -4.70
N SER A 48 8.98 -4.74 -5.99
CA SER A 48 8.12 -4.39 -7.13
C SER A 48 6.88 -5.27 -7.37
N LEU A 49 6.93 -6.58 -7.15
CA LEU A 49 5.73 -7.41 -7.21
C LEU A 49 4.89 -7.28 -5.94
N GLY A 50 5.55 -6.98 -4.84
CA GLY A 50 4.94 -6.61 -3.61
C GLY A 50 4.09 -5.36 -3.69
N ILE A 51 4.43 -4.43 -4.57
CA ILE A 51 3.59 -3.24 -4.79
C ILE A 51 2.15 -3.66 -5.13
N ALA A 52 1.95 -4.66 -5.97
CA ALA A 52 0.61 -5.13 -6.30
C ALA A 52 -0.11 -5.80 -5.11
N ILE A 53 0.64 -6.51 -4.27
CA ILE A 53 0.11 -7.20 -3.08
C ILE A 53 -0.14 -6.21 -1.95
N GLN A 54 0.76 -5.26 -1.72
CA GLN A 54 0.62 -4.23 -0.68
C GLN A 54 -0.47 -3.21 -0.99
N ASN A 55 -0.72 -2.90 -2.26
CA ASN A 55 -1.75 -1.95 -2.66
C ASN A 55 -3.16 -2.41 -2.25
N PHE A 56 -3.38 -3.72 -2.06
CA PHE A 56 -4.65 -4.20 -1.50
C PHE A 56 -4.85 -3.76 -0.04
N PRO A 57 -3.92 -4.04 0.91
CA PRO A 57 -4.00 -3.47 2.27
C PRO A 57 -4.01 -1.94 2.29
N GLU A 58 -3.24 -1.28 1.42
CA GLU A 58 -3.17 0.18 1.34
C GLU A 58 -4.54 0.82 1.07
N GLY A 59 -5.27 0.34 0.08
CA GLY A 59 -6.64 0.80 -0.17
C GLY A 59 -7.59 0.55 1.01
N ALA A 60 -7.40 -0.56 1.73
CA ALA A 60 -8.18 -0.90 2.90
C ALA A 60 -7.87 -0.01 4.11
N ILE A 61 -6.59 0.28 4.37
CA ILE A 61 -6.13 1.14 5.48
C ILE A 61 -6.71 2.55 5.36
N ILE A 62 -6.91 3.06 4.15
CA ILE A 62 -7.51 4.38 3.93
C ILE A 62 -9.04 4.32 4.06
N SER A 63 -9.68 3.37 3.38
CA SER A 63 -11.14 3.34 3.30
C SER A 63 -11.83 2.88 4.58
N MET A 64 -11.21 1.98 5.35
CA MET A 64 -11.83 1.40 6.54
C MET A 64 -11.88 2.35 7.75
N PRO A 65 -10.83 3.10 8.10
CA PRO A 65 -10.90 4.12 9.15
C PRO A 65 -11.93 5.19 8.82
N LEU A 66 -11.94 5.71 7.59
CA LEU A 66 -12.94 6.69 7.15
C LEU A 66 -14.38 6.17 7.33
N ARG A 67 -14.58 4.89 7.07
CA ARG A 67 -15.86 4.24 7.33
C ARG A 67 -16.17 4.11 8.82
N ALA A 68 -15.17 3.82 9.66
CA ALA A 68 -15.32 3.73 11.11
C ALA A 68 -15.71 5.07 11.74
N GLU A 69 -15.20 6.17 11.21
CA GLU A 69 -15.56 7.54 11.59
C GLU A 69 -16.97 7.98 11.14
N GLY A 70 -17.71 7.09 10.49
CA GLY A 70 -19.11 7.35 10.09
C GLY A 70 -19.29 7.78 8.63
N MET A 71 -18.23 7.88 7.84
CA MET A 71 -18.33 8.22 6.42
C MET A 71 -19.20 7.21 5.65
N PRO A 72 -20.04 7.63 4.69
CA PRO A 72 -20.79 6.71 3.85
C PRO A 72 -19.87 5.77 3.09
N LYS A 73 -20.21 4.48 2.99
CA LYS A 73 -19.41 3.44 2.32
C LYS A 73 -18.92 3.84 0.94
N ARG A 74 -19.81 4.45 0.16
CA ARG A 74 -19.51 4.87 -1.22
C ARG A 74 -18.41 5.95 -1.25
N ARG A 75 -18.43 6.88 -0.31
CA ARG A 75 -17.42 7.95 -0.22
C ARG A 75 -16.09 7.38 0.26
N ALA A 76 -16.10 6.61 1.34
CA ALA A 76 -14.89 5.96 1.85
C ALA A 76 -14.22 5.07 0.79
N PHE A 77 -15.00 4.36 -0.03
CA PHE A 77 -14.50 3.60 -1.18
C PHE A 77 -13.79 4.49 -2.20
N TRP A 78 -14.45 5.57 -2.63
CA TRP A 78 -13.86 6.47 -3.63
C TRP A 78 -12.63 7.20 -3.12
N ASP A 79 -12.58 7.58 -1.84
CA ASP A 79 -11.41 8.20 -1.24
C ASP A 79 -10.22 7.21 -1.22
N GLY A 80 -10.47 5.92 -0.92
CA GLY A 80 -9.45 4.87 -1.04
C GLY A 80 -9.00 4.60 -2.48
N VAL A 81 -9.91 4.66 -3.47
CA VAL A 81 -9.55 4.53 -4.88
C VAL A 81 -8.74 5.73 -5.37
N LEU A 82 -9.13 6.95 -4.96
CA LEU A 82 -8.44 8.19 -5.34
C LEU A 82 -7.01 8.23 -4.79
N SER A 83 -6.76 7.67 -3.61
CA SER A 83 -5.40 7.58 -3.08
C SER A 83 -4.48 6.76 -4.00
N GLY A 84 -4.99 5.68 -4.58
CA GLY A 84 -4.23 4.84 -5.51
C GLY A 84 -4.10 5.40 -6.93
N ILE A 85 -4.88 6.40 -7.33
CA ILE A 85 -4.83 6.94 -8.70
C ILE A 85 -3.55 7.75 -8.97
N VAL A 86 -2.89 8.20 -7.92
CA VAL A 86 -1.60 8.92 -8.01
C VAL A 86 -0.51 8.04 -8.61
N GLU A 87 -0.53 6.72 -8.34
CA GLU A 87 0.45 5.77 -8.85
C GLU A 87 0.45 5.67 -10.39
N PRO A 88 -0.69 5.35 -11.05
CA PRO A 88 -0.72 5.30 -12.51
C PRO A 88 -0.44 6.65 -13.16
N ILE A 89 -0.84 7.77 -12.55
CA ILE A 89 -0.50 9.10 -13.05
C ILE A 89 1.01 9.32 -12.97
N GLY A 90 1.64 9.04 -11.84
CA GLY A 90 3.08 9.15 -11.66
C GLY A 90 3.86 8.25 -12.63
N ALA A 91 3.41 7.01 -12.83
CA ALA A 91 4.02 6.07 -13.78
C ALA A 91 3.95 6.58 -15.22
N VAL A 92 2.80 7.10 -15.65
CA VAL A 92 2.65 7.70 -17.00
C VAL A 92 3.56 8.90 -17.16
N LEU A 93 3.62 9.81 -16.20
CA LEU A 93 4.51 10.97 -16.23
C LEU A 93 5.98 10.55 -16.32
N THR A 94 6.39 9.54 -15.56
CA THR A 94 7.74 8.97 -15.59
C THR A 94 8.08 8.41 -16.97
N ILE A 95 7.17 7.68 -17.61
CA ILE A 95 7.37 7.14 -18.96
C ILE A 95 7.50 8.26 -19.99
N LEU A 96 6.64 9.28 -19.93
CA LEU A 96 6.69 10.42 -20.82
C LEU A 96 7.96 11.26 -20.66
N ALA A 97 8.49 11.35 -19.46
CA ALA A 97 9.70 12.07 -19.12
C ALA A 97 10.96 11.18 -19.08
N ALA A 98 10.93 9.99 -19.66
CA ALA A 98 12.00 8.99 -19.50
C ALA A 98 13.39 9.51 -19.88
N GLY A 99 13.51 10.37 -20.90
CA GLY A 99 14.78 10.97 -21.29
C GLY A 99 15.46 11.80 -20.19
N ILE A 100 14.69 12.39 -19.29
CA ILE A 100 15.18 13.18 -18.15
C ILE A 100 15.25 12.30 -16.90
N VAL A 101 14.27 11.42 -16.72
CA VAL A 101 14.11 10.61 -15.51
C VAL A 101 15.16 9.51 -15.43
N VAL A 102 15.50 8.85 -16.57
CA VAL A 102 16.45 7.71 -16.58
C VAL A 102 17.82 8.09 -16.00
N PRO A 103 18.47 9.20 -16.40
CA PRO A 103 19.73 9.62 -15.80
C PRO A 103 19.63 9.98 -14.31
N ALA A 104 18.46 10.49 -13.88
CA ALA A 104 18.20 10.87 -12.49
C ALA A 104 17.66 9.72 -11.62
N LEU A 105 17.39 8.57 -12.21
CA LEU A 105 16.71 7.44 -11.57
C LEU A 105 17.35 7.00 -10.25
N PRO A 106 18.68 6.87 -10.09
CA PRO A 106 19.29 6.49 -8.81
C PRO A 106 18.94 7.47 -7.69
N TYR A 107 18.92 8.76 -7.97
CA TYR A 107 18.59 9.81 -6.99
C TYR A 107 17.09 9.78 -6.65
N LEU A 108 16.24 9.62 -7.66
CA LEU A 108 14.79 9.54 -7.48
C LEU A 108 14.39 8.30 -6.67
N LEU A 109 15.00 7.15 -6.96
CA LEU A 109 14.76 5.91 -6.21
C LEU A 109 15.26 6.02 -4.76
N SER A 110 16.43 6.63 -4.54
CA SER A 110 16.93 6.88 -3.18
C SER A 110 16.02 7.81 -2.39
N PHE A 111 15.51 8.87 -3.02
CA PHE A 111 14.55 9.76 -2.40
C PHE A 111 13.23 9.04 -2.08
N ALA A 112 12.69 8.27 -3.04
CA ALA A 112 11.47 7.51 -2.84
C ALA A 112 11.61 6.48 -1.71
N ALA A 113 12.74 5.76 -1.66
CA ALA A 113 13.02 4.82 -0.58
C ALA A 113 13.08 5.51 0.79
N GLY A 114 13.71 6.69 0.87
CA GLY A 114 13.74 7.48 2.10
C GLY A 114 12.34 7.97 2.52
N ALA A 115 11.54 8.44 1.57
CA ALA A 115 10.17 8.87 1.82
C ALA A 115 9.28 7.71 2.30
N MET A 116 9.39 6.54 1.67
CA MET A 116 8.68 5.34 2.11
C MET A 116 9.08 4.91 3.52
N LEU A 117 10.39 4.91 3.80
CA LEU A 117 10.87 4.58 5.15
C LEU A 117 10.35 5.57 6.19
N TYR A 118 10.28 6.85 5.85
CA TYR A 118 9.70 7.88 6.72
C TYR A 118 8.24 7.55 7.05
N VAL A 119 7.40 7.27 6.05
CA VAL A 119 5.99 6.91 6.26
C VAL A 119 5.85 5.64 7.12
N VAL A 120 6.68 4.61 6.85
CA VAL A 120 6.66 3.38 7.64
C VAL A 120 6.95 3.67 9.12
N VAL A 121 7.98 4.47 9.39
CA VAL A 121 8.41 4.73 10.77
C VAL A 121 7.47 5.69 11.50
N GLU A 122 6.99 6.72 10.81
CA GLU A 122 6.23 7.81 11.42
C GLU A 122 4.72 7.50 11.52
N GLU A 123 4.19 6.74 10.57
CA GLU A 123 2.76 6.47 10.49
C GLU A 123 2.43 4.98 10.73
N LEU A 124 2.98 4.06 9.94
CA LEU A 124 2.53 2.67 9.94
C LEU A 124 2.97 1.91 11.19
N ILE A 125 4.21 2.10 11.68
CA ILE A 125 4.68 1.44 12.89
C ILE A 125 3.92 1.91 14.13
N PRO A 126 3.71 3.21 14.37
CA PRO A 126 2.88 3.66 15.48
C PRO A 126 1.44 3.13 15.40
N GLU A 127 0.82 3.15 14.21
CA GLU A 127 -0.55 2.66 14.02
C GLU A 127 -0.66 1.15 14.31
N MET A 128 0.23 0.33 13.78
CA MET A 128 0.20 -1.12 14.02
C MET A 128 0.51 -1.50 15.48
N SER A 129 1.13 -0.59 16.24
CA SER A 129 1.53 -0.81 17.63
C SER A 129 0.49 -0.29 18.64
N GLN A 130 -0.59 0.36 18.19
CA GLN A 130 -1.64 0.88 19.07
C GLN A 130 -2.42 -0.25 19.77
N GLY A 131 -2.77 -0.02 21.03
CA GLY A 131 -3.60 -0.92 21.86
C GLY A 131 -2.81 -1.76 22.86
N GLN A 132 -3.55 -2.46 23.77
CA GLN A 132 -2.93 -3.23 24.85
C GLN A 132 -2.23 -4.49 24.31
N HIS A 133 -0.90 -4.54 24.40
CA HIS A 133 -0.03 -5.72 24.28
C HIS A 133 -0.32 -6.70 23.13
N SER A 134 -0.76 -6.20 21.99
CA SER A 134 -1.01 -7.04 20.82
C SER A 134 0.20 -7.04 19.89
N ASN A 135 0.88 -8.18 19.78
CA ASN A 135 1.96 -8.38 18.79
C ASN A 135 1.43 -8.65 17.38
N VAL A 136 0.12 -8.51 17.14
CA VAL A 136 -0.50 -8.86 15.85
C VAL A 136 0.09 -8.03 14.71
N GLY A 137 0.18 -6.71 14.87
CA GLY A 137 0.79 -5.84 13.87
C GLY A 137 2.24 -6.22 13.57
N THR A 138 3.05 -6.45 14.62
CA THR A 138 4.45 -6.85 14.50
C THR A 138 4.62 -8.21 13.79
N VAL A 139 3.78 -9.18 14.12
CA VAL A 139 3.81 -10.50 13.46
C VAL A 139 3.45 -10.37 11.98
N PHE A 140 2.40 -9.63 11.64
CA PHE A 140 2.01 -9.42 10.24
C PHE A 140 3.01 -8.55 9.47
N PHE A 141 3.70 -7.61 10.14
CA PHE A 141 4.84 -6.91 9.55
C PHE A 141 5.94 -7.89 9.14
N ALA A 142 6.35 -8.78 10.06
CA ALA A 142 7.38 -9.78 9.79
C ALA A 142 6.95 -10.75 8.68
N VAL A 143 5.69 -11.19 8.67
CA VAL A 143 5.13 -12.04 7.61
C VAL A 143 5.15 -11.32 6.26
N GLY A 144 4.65 -10.08 6.19
CA GLY A 144 4.65 -9.27 4.97
C GLY A 144 6.05 -9.09 4.42
N PHE A 145 7.00 -8.69 5.27
CA PHE A 145 8.40 -8.54 4.90
C PHE A 145 9.01 -9.85 4.37
N SER A 146 8.77 -10.98 5.06
CA SER A 146 9.29 -12.29 4.65
C SER A 146 8.72 -12.75 3.31
N VAL A 147 7.42 -12.56 3.08
CA VAL A 147 6.77 -12.87 1.80
C VAL A 147 7.40 -12.06 0.68
N MET A 148 7.64 -10.77 0.92
CA MET A 148 8.26 -9.90 -0.07
C MET A 148 9.68 -10.31 -0.40
N MET A 149 10.50 -10.63 0.60
CA MET A 149 11.85 -11.14 0.39
C MET A 149 11.88 -12.44 -0.44
N VAL A 150 10.93 -13.34 -0.17
CA VAL A 150 10.80 -14.59 -0.96
C VAL A 150 10.42 -14.29 -2.41
N LEU A 151 9.48 -13.37 -2.63
CA LEU A 151 9.06 -12.98 -3.98
C LEU A 151 10.18 -12.28 -4.76
N ASP A 152 10.99 -11.45 -4.10
CA ASP A 152 12.15 -10.81 -4.72
C ASP A 152 13.16 -11.85 -5.22
N VAL A 153 13.54 -12.78 -4.35
CA VAL A 153 14.51 -13.84 -4.71
C VAL A 153 13.95 -14.80 -5.77
N ALA A 154 12.63 -15.06 -5.75
CA ALA A 154 12.00 -16.01 -6.69
C ALA A 154 11.73 -15.43 -8.07
N LEU A 155 11.56 -14.11 -8.18
CA LEU A 155 11.08 -13.42 -9.38
C LEU A 155 12.09 -12.40 -9.94
N GLY A 156 13.09 -11.97 -9.15
CA GLY A 156 14.19 -11.10 -9.57
C GLY A 156 15.30 -11.91 -10.18
#